data_94cad0a5375198f5aa8aab11ced5cfd1
#
_entry.id   94cad0a5375198f5aa8aab11ced5cfd1
#
_cell.length_a   1.000
_cell.length_b   1.000
_cell.length_c   1.000
_cell.angle_alpha   90.00
_cell.angle_beta   90.00
_cell.angle_gamma   90.00
#
_symmetry.space_group_name_H-M   'P 1'
#
loop_
_entity.id
_entity.type
_entity.pdbx_description
1 polymer ?
#
loop_
_entity_poly.entity_id
_entity_poly.type
_entity_poly.pdbx_seq_one_letter_code
_entity_poly.pdbx_strand_id
1 'polypeptide(L)'
;SIEYIANFKTSLDPYNGITILSEDLPKDILEFEQNLKDLIQNVKDNKNLIWIYIDIKKSDFIPIATKFGFTFHSCNSDYILLVKVLKENAIVPNLANHTLGVGAVVINSKNEILLIKEIIRNEYYKLPGGHIDDAEMISQALSREVFEETGVVVDFLRIISIGHFYPHQFHKSNLYVLCLAKPKSLKIDVKDKEEISEAIWLDLDEMFKRDDIHDYTKTIVKSALSGQGLYKSETPILSHLKNEFELFFVK
;
A
#
# COMPACT_ATOMS: atom_id res chain seq x y z
N SER A 1 23.33 -13.89 6.11
CA SER A 1 24.05 -14.79 7.04
C SER A 1 23.62 -14.47 8.48
N ILE A 2 23.64 -15.50 9.34
CA ILE A 2 23.33 -15.39 10.77
C ILE A 2 24.64 -15.34 11.53
N GLU A 3 24.77 -14.40 12.46
CA GLU A 3 25.90 -14.24 13.37
C GLU A 3 25.39 -14.10 14.81
N TYR A 4 26.15 -14.56 15.78
CA TYR A 4 25.85 -14.36 17.21
C TYR A 4 26.84 -13.33 17.78
N ILE A 5 26.33 -12.18 18.20
CA ILE A 5 27.14 -11.08 18.73
C ILE A 5 26.52 -10.59 20.04
N ALA A 6 27.34 -10.54 21.11
CA ALA A 6 26.92 -10.07 22.43
C ALA A 6 25.61 -10.69 22.93
N ASN A 7 25.47 -12.01 22.79
CA ASN A 7 24.29 -12.81 23.14
C ASN A 7 23.04 -12.56 22.29
N PHE A 8 23.14 -11.83 21.19
CA PHE A 8 22.05 -11.70 20.22
C PHE A 8 22.32 -12.56 18.99
N LYS A 9 21.25 -13.23 18.54
CA LYS A 9 21.21 -13.78 17.20
C LYS A 9 20.91 -12.64 16.23
N THR A 10 21.80 -12.42 15.26
CA THR A 10 21.69 -11.32 14.29
C THR A 10 21.70 -11.86 12.86
N SER A 11 21.03 -11.16 11.97
CA SER A 11 21.10 -11.41 10.53
C SER A 11 21.69 -10.19 9.81
N LEU A 12 22.59 -10.44 8.87
CA LEU A 12 23.23 -9.39 8.07
C LEU A 12 22.32 -8.98 6.91
N ASP A 13 22.16 -7.67 6.70
CA ASP A 13 21.46 -7.10 5.56
C ASP A 13 22.45 -6.62 4.46
N PRO A 14 21.95 -6.28 3.25
CA PRO A 14 22.79 -5.80 2.15
C PRO A 14 23.47 -4.45 2.38
N TYR A 15 23.10 -3.70 3.41
CA TYR A 15 23.65 -2.38 3.74
C TYR A 15 24.71 -2.44 4.86
N ASN A 16 25.23 -3.63 5.13
CA ASN A 16 26.12 -3.91 6.25
C ASN A 16 25.47 -3.56 7.61
N GLY A 17 24.17 -3.73 7.70
CA GLY A 17 23.40 -3.65 8.93
C GLY A 17 23.17 -5.03 9.53
N ILE A 18 22.88 -5.06 10.81
CA ILE A 18 22.46 -6.28 11.52
C ILE A 18 21.04 -6.10 12.05
N THR A 19 20.25 -7.17 11.98
CA THR A 19 18.86 -7.21 12.43
C THR A 19 18.70 -8.20 13.56
N ILE A 20 18.01 -7.78 14.62
CA ILE A 20 17.61 -8.61 15.76
C ILE A 20 16.09 -8.71 15.75
N LEU A 21 15.59 -9.93 15.78
CA LEU A 21 14.16 -10.18 15.87
C LEU A 21 13.69 -10.12 17.33
N SER A 22 12.43 -9.77 17.56
CA SER A 22 11.86 -9.65 18.90
C SER A 22 11.91 -10.96 19.68
N GLU A 23 11.77 -12.10 19.01
CA GLU A 23 11.87 -13.44 19.63
C GLU A 23 13.29 -13.76 20.15
N ASP A 24 14.29 -13.13 19.60
CA ASP A 24 15.71 -13.30 19.98
C ASP A 24 16.15 -12.32 21.08
N LEU A 25 15.25 -11.48 21.58
CA LEU A 25 15.52 -10.59 22.71
C LEU A 25 15.46 -11.35 24.05
N PRO A 26 16.31 -11.01 25.03
CA PRO A 26 16.23 -11.61 26.35
C PRO A 26 14.89 -11.26 27.01
N LYS A 27 14.47 -12.06 27.99
CA LYS A 27 13.24 -11.83 28.77
C LYS A 27 13.41 -10.73 29.81
N ASP A 28 14.61 -10.62 30.37
CA ASP A 28 14.94 -9.66 31.42
C ASP A 28 15.41 -8.33 30.81
N ILE A 29 14.85 -7.23 31.29
CA ILE A 29 15.13 -5.89 30.80
C ILE A 29 16.55 -5.44 31.12
N LEU A 30 17.11 -5.83 32.27
CA LEU A 30 18.48 -5.50 32.64
C LEU A 30 19.49 -6.27 31.80
N GLU A 31 19.19 -7.52 31.49
CA GLU A 31 19.99 -8.32 30.55
C GLU A 31 19.98 -7.71 29.15
N PHE A 32 18.81 -7.26 28.67
CA PHE A 32 18.68 -6.55 27.40
C PHE A 32 19.56 -5.29 27.36
N GLU A 33 19.51 -4.46 28.39
CA GLU A 33 20.30 -3.23 28.49
C GLU A 33 21.78 -3.51 28.42
N GLN A 34 22.29 -4.49 29.18
CA GLN A 34 23.69 -4.86 29.20
C GLN A 34 24.16 -5.47 27.85
N ASN A 35 23.35 -6.40 27.29
CA ASN A 35 23.67 -7.02 26.02
C ASN A 35 23.66 -5.99 24.88
N LEU A 36 22.74 -5.02 24.91
CA LEU A 36 22.68 -3.96 23.89
C LEU A 36 23.90 -3.04 23.96
N LYS A 37 24.34 -2.67 25.15
CA LYS A 37 25.56 -1.90 25.34
C LYS A 37 26.78 -2.65 24.78
N ASP A 38 26.90 -3.93 25.07
CA ASP A 38 28.00 -4.77 24.58
C ASP A 38 27.92 -4.95 23.07
N LEU A 39 26.73 -5.14 22.49
CA LEU A 39 26.55 -5.24 21.06
C LEU A 39 27.05 -3.99 20.35
N ILE A 40 26.60 -2.82 20.78
CA ILE A 40 27.01 -1.54 20.17
C ILE A 40 28.52 -1.39 20.20
N GLN A 41 29.16 -1.69 21.34
CA GLN A 41 30.60 -1.61 21.48
C GLN A 41 31.33 -2.56 20.53
N ASN A 42 30.81 -3.76 20.31
CA ASN A 42 31.40 -4.76 19.41
C ASN A 42 31.25 -4.41 17.92
N VAL A 43 30.21 -3.71 17.51
CA VAL A 43 29.87 -3.52 16.08
C VAL A 43 30.10 -2.10 15.56
N LYS A 44 30.28 -1.12 16.43
CA LYS A 44 30.38 0.32 16.06
C LYS A 44 31.39 0.64 14.98
N ASP A 45 32.46 -0.15 14.84
CA ASP A 45 33.53 0.11 13.90
C ASP A 45 33.39 -0.68 12.59
N ASN A 46 32.58 -1.75 12.57
CA ASN A 46 32.52 -2.68 11.43
C ASN A 46 31.12 -2.88 10.84
N LYS A 47 30.08 -2.36 11.47
CA LYS A 47 28.70 -2.35 10.94
C LYS A 47 28.21 -0.92 10.71
N ASN A 48 27.21 -0.77 9.87
CA ASN A 48 26.62 0.54 9.55
C ASN A 48 25.36 0.82 10.34
N LEU A 49 24.54 -0.20 10.59
CA LEU A 49 23.21 -0.10 11.18
C LEU A 49 22.96 -1.24 12.16
N ILE A 50 22.15 -0.97 13.18
CA ILE A 50 21.52 -2.00 14.01
C ILE A 50 20.00 -1.80 13.91
N TRP A 51 19.29 -2.86 13.53
CA TRP A 51 17.83 -2.94 13.49
C TRP A 51 17.33 -3.83 14.61
N ILE A 52 16.30 -3.38 15.32
CA ILE A 52 15.65 -4.19 16.36
C ILE A 52 14.16 -4.15 16.14
N TYR A 53 13.55 -5.34 15.95
CA TYR A 53 12.10 -5.51 16.05
C TYR A 53 11.73 -5.69 17.52
N ILE A 54 10.79 -4.90 18.00
CA ILE A 54 10.24 -5.01 19.36
C ILE A 54 8.74 -5.25 19.26
N ASP A 55 8.31 -6.43 19.63
CA ASP A 55 6.91 -6.84 19.73
C ASP A 55 6.18 -5.98 20.78
N ILE A 56 4.91 -5.70 20.56
CA ILE A 56 4.09 -4.91 21.49
C ILE A 56 4.10 -5.46 22.92
N LYS A 57 4.22 -6.78 23.08
CA LYS A 57 4.33 -7.43 24.41
C LYS A 57 5.64 -7.13 25.13
N LYS A 58 6.64 -6.62 24.42
CA LYS A 58 7.95 -6.20 24.94
C LYS A 58 8.15 -4.69 24.83
N SER A 59 7.09 -3.91 24.82
CA SER A 59 7.14 -2.45 24.65
C SER A 59 7.95 -1.72 25.71
N ASP A 60 8.14 -2.29 26.88
CA ASP A 60 9.01 -1.78 27.94
C ASP A 60 10.51 -1.81 27.59
N PHE A 61 10.91 -2.52 26.53
CA PHE A 61 12.28 -2.50 25.99
C PHE A 61 12.56 -1.26 25.13
N ILE A 62 11.53 -0.58 24.62
CA ILE A 62 11.67 0.60 23.75
C ILE A 62 12.44 1.73 24.43
N PRO A 63 12.14 2.14 25.68
CA PRO A 63 12.88 3.21 26.35
C PRO A 63 14.38 2.91 26.49
N ILE A 64 14.74 1.65 26.66
CA ILE A 64 16.14 1.23 26.77
C ILE A 64 16.85 1.41 25.42
N ALA A 65 16.26 0.91 24.35
CA ALA A 65 16.81 1.07 23.02
C ALA A 65 16.97 2.57 22.63
N THR A 66 15.99 3.40 22.92
CA THR A 66 16.05 4.85 22.63
C THR A 66 17.12 5.56 23.45
N LYS A 67 17.39 5.15 24.69
CA LYS A 67 18.53 5.65 25.47
C LYS A 67 19.89 5.41 24.79
N PHE A 68 20.01 4.28 24.06
CA PHE A 68 21.22 3.97 23.30
C PHE A 68 21.24 4.59 21.89
N GLY A 69 20.32 5.52 21.60
CA GLY A 69 20.30 6.26 20.35
C GLY A 69 19.58 5.54 19.19
N PHE A 70 18.76 4.55 19.47
CA PHE A 70 17.83 4.01 18.48
C PHE A 70 16.70 5.00 18.23
N THR A 71 16.28 5.10 16.98
CA THR A 71 15.16 5.91 16.53
C THR A 71 14.07 5.05 15.92
N PHE A 72 12.85 5.57 15.82
CA PHE A 72 11.74 4.86 15.23
C PHE A 72 11.85 4.90 13.71
N HIS A 73 11.75 3.73 13.09
CA HIS A 73 11.74 3.62 11.63
C HIS A 73 10.34 3.33 11.11
N SER A 74 9.71 2.26 11.59
CA SER A 74 8.40 1.82 11.14
C SER A 74 7.69 1.01 12.23
N CYS A 75 6.38 0.86 12.08
CA CYS A 75 5.58 0.02 12.98
C CYS A 75 4.34 -0.51 12.27
N ASN A 76 3.76 -1.55 12.84
CA ASN A 76 2.38 -1.94 12.63
C ASN A 76 1.69 -2.11 13.99
N SER A 77 0.52 -2.76 14.05
CA SER A 77 -0.19 -2.99 15.31
C SER A 77 0.55 -3.91 16.28
N ASP A 78 1.47 -4.74 15.81
CA ASP A 78 2.08 -5.83 16.59
C ASP A 78 3.51 -5.54 17.01
N TYR A 79 4.24 -4.71 16.27
CA TYR A 79 5.64 -4.41 16.56
C TYR A 79 6.06 -3.01 16.09
N ILE A 80 7.17 -2.54 16.66
CA ILE A 80 7.94 -1.41 16.17
C ILE A 80 9.32 -1.88 15.67
N LEU A 81 9.79 -1.30 14.58
CA LEU A 81 11.15 -1.45 14.09
C LEU A 81 11.97 -0.21 14.45
N LEU A 82 13.01 -0.41 15.23
CA LEU A 82 13.97 0.62 15.62
C LEU A 82 15.25 0.48 14.84
N VAL A 83 15.93 1.59 14.59
CA VAL A 83 17.22 1.64 13.92
C VAL A 83 18.22 2.50 14.68
N LYS A 84 19.45 2.03 14.81
CA LYS A 84 20.60 2.83 15.23
C LYS A 84 21.58 2.95 14.08
N VAL A 85 21.88 4.19 13.71
CA VAL A 85 22.90 4.51 12.71
C VAL A 85 24.27 4.56 13.40
N LEU A 86 25.22 3.75 12.94
CA LEU A 86 26.57 3.64 13.49
C LEU A 86 27.61 4.45 12.69
N LYS A 87 27.33 4.69 11.41
CA LYS A 87 28.21 5.44 10.49
C LYS A 87 27.46 6.64 9.92
N GLU A 88 28.10 7.78 9.85
CA GLU A 88 27.51 9.05 9.40
C GLU A 88 26.84 8.95 8.02
N ASN A 89 27.42 8.20 7.09
CA ASN A 89 26.92 8.07 5.72
C ASN A 89 26.23 6.71 5.46
N ALA A 90 25.75 6.04 6.50
CA ALA A 90 25.06 4.78 6.34
C ALA A 90 23.75 4.98 5.58
N ILE A 91 23.46 4.07 4.63
CA ILE A 91 22.20 4.05 3.91
C ILE A 91 21.13 3.39 4.79
N VAL A 92 20.14 4.19 5.18
CA VAL A 92 18.94 3.68 5.87
C VAL A 92 17.85 3.50 4.82
N PRO A 93 17.39 2.28 4.53
CA PRO A 93 16.32 2.05 3.57
C PRO A 93 15.06 2.85 3.92
N ASN A 94 14.48 3.52 2.94
CA ASN A 94 13.27 4.29 3.13
C ASN A 94 12.08 3.40 3.43
N LEU A 95 11.24 3.86 4.36
CA LEU A 95 9.89 3.33 4.51
C LEU A 95 9.03 3.75 3.32
N ALA A 96 8.04 2.93 2.98
CA ALA A 96 7.00 3.32 2.03
C ALA A 96 6.32 4.62 2.49
N ASN A 97 6.23 5.60 1.59
CA ASN A 97 5.73 6.96 1.87
C ASN A 97 4.47 7.28 1.06
N HIS A 98 3.90 6.29 0.39
CA HIS A 98 2.70 6.39 -0.42
C HIS A 98 1.69 5.33 -0.04
N THR A 99 0.42 5.73 -0.01
CA THR A 99 -0.69 4.82 -0.15
C THR A 99 -1.00 4.65 -1.65
N LEU A 100 -1.55 3.52 -2.02
CA LEU A 100 -1.96 3.20 -3.38
C LEU A 100 -3.45 2.92 -3.41
N GLY A 101 -4.18 3.64 -4.26
CA GLY A 101 -5.60 3.43 -4.48
C GLY A 101 -5.89 3.08 -5.93
N VAL A 102 -7.06 2.49 -6.17
CA VAL A 102 -7.56 2.14 -7.48
C VAL A 102 -8.99 2.63 -7.67
N GLY A 103 -9.32 3.03 -8.89
CA GLY A 103 -10.69 3.39 -9.29
C GLY A 103 -11.01 2.82 -10.65
N ALA A 104 -12.29 2.52 -10.88
CA ALA A 104 -12.75 1.84 -12.08
C ALA A 104 -13.73 2.69 -12.90
N VAL A 105 -13.42 2.86 -14.17
CA VAL A 105 -14.42 3.20 -15.19
C VAL A 105 -14.98 1.88 -15.72
N VAL A 106 -16.26 1.63 -15.45
CA VAL A 106 -16.97 0.43 -15.88
C VAL A 106 -18.14 0.84 -16.76
N ILE A 107 -18.10 0.49 -18.03
CA ILE A 107 -19.12 0.84 -19.02
C ILE A 107 -19.70 -0.46 -19.58
N ASN A 108 -21.03 -0.57 -19.56
CA ASN A 108 -21.75 -1.74 -20.07
C ASN A 108 -22.10 -1.61 -21.57
N SER A 109 -22.68 -2.66 -22.13
CA SER A 109 -23.06 -2.71 -23.55
C SER A 109 -24.21 -1.76 -23.94
N LYS A 110 -24.91 -1.20 -22.94
CA LYS A 110 -25.97 -0.19 -23.16
C LYS A 110 -25.45 1.24 -23.09
N ASN A 111 -24.12 1.42 -23.04
CA ASN A 111 -23.46 2.72 -22.90
C ASN A 111 -23.80 3.42 -21.57
N GLU A 112 -23.93 2.63 -20.50
CA GLU A 112 -24.13 3.12 -19.14
C GLU A 112 -22.85 2.93 -18.31
N ILE A 113 -22.53 3.92 -17.48
CA ILE A 113 -21.37 3.90 -16.56
C ILE A 113 -21.82 3.56 -15.14
N LEU A 114 -21.00 2.77 -14.46
CA LEU A 114 -21.20 2.41 -13.06
C LEU A 114 -20.68 3.51 -12.15
N LEU A 115 -21.54 4.04 -11.30
CA LEU A 115 -21.22 5.10 -10.34
C LEU A 115 -21.75 4.74 -8.96
N ILE A 116 -21.11 5.32 -7.94
CA ILE A 116 -21.49 5.15 -6.54
C ILE A 116 -21.70 6.50 -5.84
N LYS A 117 -22.44 6.48 -4.74
CA LYS A 117 -22.47 7.54 -3.72
C LYS A 117 -22.08 6.97 -2.37
N GLU A 118 -21.20 7.69 -1.68
CA GLU A 118 -20.85 7.38 -0.29
C GLU A 118 -21.92 7.91 0.67
N ILE A 119 -22.03 7.32 1.86
CA ILE A 119 -22.93 7.79 2.91
C ILE A 119 -22.47 9.14 3.46
N ILE A 120 -21.17 9.28 3.72
CA ILE A 120 -20.60 10.48 4.33
C ILE A 120 -20.45 11.62 3.31
N ARG A 121 -20.10 11.31 2.07
CA ARG A 121 -19.91 12.27 0.97
C ARG A 121 -20.95 12.06 -0.12
N ASN A 122 -22.20 12.22 0.22
CA ASN A 122 -23.33 11.86 -0.63
C ASN A 122 -23.78 12.96 -1.61
N GLU A 123 -23.04 14.05 -1.72
CA GLU A 123 -23.38 15.14 -2.64
C GLU A 123 -23.09 14.79 -4.10
N TYR A 124 -22.07 13.95 -4.32
CA TYR A 124 -21.57 13.63 -5.66
C TYR A 124 -21.55 12.14 -5.93
N TYR A 125 -21.88 11.78 -7.17
CA TYR A 125 -21.53 10.46 -7.69
C TYR A 125 -20.05 10.41 -8.07
N LYS A 126 -19.42 9.28 -7.83
CA LYS A 126 -18.02 9.02 -8.17
C LYS A 126 -17.82 7.63 -8.75
N LEU A 127 -16.63 7.38 -9.29
CA LEU A 127 -16.22 6.05 -9.71
C LEU A 127 -16.06 5.14 -8.50
N PRO A 128 -16.42 3.85 -8.60
CA PRO A 128 -16.10 2.87 -7.55
C PRO A 128 -14.59 2.68 -7.44
N GLY A 129 -14.11 2.44 -6.22
CA GLY A 129 -12.71 2.21 -5.95
C GLY A 129 -12.31 2.55 -4.52
N GLY A 130 -11.10 2.16 -4.15
CA GLY A 130 -10.57 2.38 -2.81
C GLY A 130 -9.09 2.05 -2.71
N HIS A 131 -8.60 1.84 -1.50
CA HIS A 131 -7.20 1.52 -1.25
C HIS A 131 -6.88 0.06 -1.55
N ILE A 132 -5.66 -0.18 -2.00
CA ILE A 132 -5.11 -1.52 -2.14
C ILE A 132 -4.76 -2.05 -0.74
N ASP A 133 -5.14 -3.29 -0.46
CA ASP A 133 -4.73 -4.01 0.75
C ASP A 133 -3.28 -4.48 0.66
N ASP A 134 -2.68 -4.82 1.81
CA ASP A 134 -1.33 -5.37 1.85
C ASP A 134 -1.20 -6.61 0.97
N ALA A 135 -0.14 -6.65 0.17
CA ALA A 135 0.16 -7.74 -0.76
C ALA A 135 -0.87 -7.97 -1.89
N GLU A 136 -1.84 -7.08 -2.05
CA GLU A 136 -2.84 -7.16 -3.11
C GLU A 136 -2.32 -6.54 -4.42
N MET A 137 -2.63 -7.13 -5.56
CA MET A 137 -2.32 -6.59 -6.88
C MET A 137 -3.37 -5.54 -7.31
N ILE A 138 -2.99 -4.62 -8.20
CA ILE A 138 -3.88 -3.56 -8.72
C ILE A 138 -5.15 -4.16 -9.32
N SER A 139 -5.04 -5.18 -10.17
CA SER A 139 -6.20 -5.81 -10.81
C SER A 139 -7.10 -6.53 -9.82
N GLN A 140 -6.54 -7.12 -8.76
CA GLN A 140 -7.30 -7.77 -7.69
C GLN A 140 -8.06 -6.74 -6.85
N ALA A 141 -7.39 -5.68 -6.41
CA ALA A 141 -7.99 -4.59 -5.66
C ALA A 141 -9.14 -3.94 -6.43
N LEU A 142 -8.94 -3.70 -7.73
CA LEU A 142 -9.98 -3.13 -8.59
C LEU A 142 -11.24 -3.99 -8.59
N SER A 143 -11.09 -5.29 -8.81
CA SER A 143 -12.23 -6.22 -8.85
C SER A 143 -12.92 -6.34 -7.50
N ARG A 144 -12.15 -6.37 -6.40
CA ARG A 144 -12.68 -6.41 -5.03
C ARG A 144 -13.49 -5.15 -4.70
N GLU A 145 -12.92 -3.97 -4.90
CA GLU A 145 -13.58 -2.69 -4.60
C GLU A 145 -14.87 -2.52 -5.40
N VAL A 146 -14.84 -2.78 -6.71
CA VAL A 146 -16.04 -2.70 -7.54
C VAL A 146 -17.12 -3.65 -7.04
N PHE A 147 -16.76 -4.88 -6.66
CA PHE A 147 -17.70 -5.85 -6.15
C PHE A 147 -18.27 -5.48 -4.77
N GLU A 148 -17.43 -5.01 -3.85
CA GLU A 148 -17.88 -4.60 -2.50
C GLU A 148 -18.83 -3.40 -2.56
N GLU A 149 -18.50 -2.39 -3.38
CA GLU A 149 -19.26 -1.17 -3.49
C GLU A 149 -20.52 -1.28 -4.37
N THR A 150 -20.55 -2.21 -5.33
CA THR A 150 -21.64 -2.27 -6.33
C THR A 150 -22.27 -3.63 -6.51
N GLY A 151 -21.61 -4.72 -6.11
CA GLY A 151 -21.99 -6.09 -6.41
C GLY A 151 -21.68 -6.54 -7.86
N VAL A 152 -21.13 -5.66 -8.68
CA VAL A 152 -20.80 -5.96 -10.08
C VAL A 152 -19.45 -6.66 -10.17
N VAL A 153 -19.40 -7.77 -10.90
CA VAL A 153 -18.16 -8.49 -11.22
C VAL A 153 -17.54 -7.89 -12.47
N VAL A 154 -16.25 -7.58 -12.43
CA VAL A 154 -15.52 -6.96 -13.55
C VAL A 154 -14.23 -7.68 -13.88
N ASP A 155 -13.80 -7.54 -15.13
CA ASP A 155 -12.46 -7.88 -15.59
C ASP A 155 -11.66 -6.60 -15.85
N PHE A 156 -10.42 -6.53 -15.35
CA PHE A 156 -9.47 -5.46 -15.64
C PHE A 156 -9.14 -5.45 -17.14
N LEU A 157 -9.15 -4.26 -17.75
CA LEU A 157 -8.76 -4.09 -19.15
C LEU A 157 -7.43 -3.35 -19.30
N ARG A 158 -7.32 -2.15 -18.72
CA ARG A 158 -6.11 -1.32 -18.80
C ARG A 158 -6.11 -0.19 -17.78
N ILE A 159 -4.94 0.34 -17.47
CA ILE A 159 -4.78 1.60 -16.74
C ILE A 159 -5.00 2.74 -17.72
N ILE A 160 -5.81 3.74 -17.34
CA ILE A 160 -6.17 4.89 -18.18
C ILE A 160 -5.63 6.21 -17.67
N SER A 161 -5.35 6.31 -16.37
CA SER A 161 -4.90 7.54 -15.73
C SER A 161 -4.24 7.24 -14.40
N ILE A 162 -3.33 8.10 -13.99
CA ILE A 162 -2.69 8.05 -12.67
C ILE A 162 -2.76 9.45 -12.07
N GLY A 163 -3.23 9.55 -10.82
CA GLY A 163 -3.19 10.75 -10.01
C GLY A 163 -2.19 10.61 -8.87
N HIS A 164 -1.46 11.69 -8.58
CA HIS A 164 -0.53 11.76 -7.46
C HIS A 164 -0.92 12.91 -6.55
N PHE A 165 -1.22 12.61 -5.30
CA PHE A 165 -1.79 13.57 -4.35
C PHE A 165 -0.94 13.69 -3.09
N TYR A 166 -0.73 14.95 -2.65
CA TYR A 166 -0.07 15.29 -1.39
C TYR A 166 -0.60 16.64 -0.85
N PRO A 167 -0.86 16.78 0.45
CA PRO A 167 -0.89 15.73 1.45
C PRO A 167 -2.13 14.84 1.33
N HIS A 168 -1.99 13.59 1.74
CA HIS A 168 -3.09 12.65 1.91
C HIS A 168 -3.17 12.22 3.40
N GLN A 169 -3.77 11.08 3.72
CA GLN A 169 -3.87 10.60 5.10
C GLN A 169 -2.49 10.53 5.77
N PHE A 170 -2.42 10.98 7.03
CA PHE A 170 -1.21 10.97 7.87
C PHE A 170 0.00 11.67 7.23
N HIS A 171 -0.23 12.72 6.43
CA HIS A 171 0.80 13.47 5.69
C HIS A 171 1.64 12.60 4.75
N LYS A 172 1.08 11.49 4.28
CA LYS A 172 1.68 10.66 3.24
C LYS A 172 1.20 11.11 1.85
N SER A 173 1.90 10.68 0.82
CA SER A 173 1.41 10.82 -0.55
C SER A 173 0.47 9.68 -0.91
N ASN A 174 -0.42 9.92 -1.87
CA ASN A 174 -1.27 8.88 -2.44
C ASN A 174 -1.09 8.83 -3.96
N LEU A 175 -0.85 7.63 -4.47
CA LEU A 175 -0.91 7.32 -5.88
C LEU A 175 -2.25 6.65 -6.16
N TYR A 176 -3.03 7.22 -7.08
CA TYR A 176 -4.36 6.72 -7.43
C TYR A 176 -4.38 6.28 -8.90
N VAL A 177 -4.62 5.00 -9.11
CA VAL A 177 -4.57 4.37 -10.42
C VAL A 177 -5.98 4.16 -10.93
N LEU A 178 -6.34 4.83 -12.03
CA LEU A 178 -7.65 4.75 -12.67
C LEU A 178 -7.57 3.72 -13.81
N CYS A 179 -8.53 2.80 -13.82
CA CYS A 179 -8.55 1.68 -14.75
C CYS A 179 -9.86 1.63 -15.51
N LEU A 180 -9.82 1.14 -16.75
CA LEU A 180 -10.99 0.67 -17.45
C LEU A 180 -11.21 -0.80 -17.11
N ALA A 181 -12.44 -1.16 -16.78
CA ALA A 181 -12.84 -2.54 -16.53
C ALA A 181 -14.12 -2.90 -17.30
N LYS A 182 -14.22 -4.17 -17.68
CA LYS A 182 -15.36 -4.72 -18.40
C LYS A 182 -16.30 -5.43 -17.41
N PRO A 183 -17.60 -5.08 -17.37
CA PRO A 183 -18.53 -5.78 -16.51
C PRO A 183 -18.81 -7.20 -17.03
N LYS A 184 -18.78 -8.17 -16.11
CA LYS A 184 -19.20 -9.57 -16.33
C LYS A 184 -20.62 -9.80 -15.82
N SER A 185 -21.09 -8.94 -14.94
CA SER A 185 -22.45 -8.94 -14.43
C SER A 185 -23.00 -7.50 -14.43
N LEU A 186 -24.33 -7.35 -14.38
CA LEU A 186 -24.97 -6.03 -14.42
C LEU A 186 -25.81 -5.76 -13.17
N LYS A 187 -26.10 -6.80 -12.38
CA LYS A 187 -26.95 -6.66 -11.19
C LYS A 187 -26.19 -5.89 -10.11
N ILE A 188 -26.81 -4.79 -9.67
CA ILE A 188 -26.33 -4.02 -8.52
C ILE A 188 -26.80 -4.68 -7.24
N ASP A 189 -25.87 -4.91 -6.32
CA ASP A 189 -26.12 -5.45 -4.99
C ASP A 189 -24.97 -5.01 -4.06
N VAL A 190 -25.09 -3.78 -3.55
CA VAL A 190 -24.07 -3.17 -2.66
C VAL A 190 -23.81 -4.06 -1.46
N LYS A 191 -22.56 -4.48 -1.28
CA LYS A 191 -22.11 -5.30 -0.14
C LYS A 191 -21.68 -4.42 1.02
N ASP A 192 -20.92 -3.37 0.74
CA ASP A 192 -20.48 -2.39 1.74
C ASP A 192 -21.55 -1.33 2.01
N LYS A 193 -22.54 -1.72 2.81
CA LYS A 193 -23.67 -0.85 3.19
C LYS A 193 -23.34 0.15 4.29
N GLU A 194 -22.13 0.07 4.85
CA GLU A 194 -21.68 1.02 5.87
C GLU A 194 -21.02 2.24 5.21
N GLU A 195 -20.44 2.07 4.04
CA GLU A 195 -19.80 3.14 3.29
C GLU A 195 -20.64 3.67 2.13
N ILE A 196 -21.31 2.79 1.40
CA ILE A 196 -22.00 3.11 0.15
C ILE A 196 -23.52 3.25 0.35
N SER A 197 -24.03 4.44 0.03
CA SER A 197 -25.49 4.72 0.06
C SER A 197 -26.22 4.26 -1.19
N GLU A 198 -25.56 4.32 -2.34
CA GLU A 198 -26.17 4.02 -3.64
C GLU A 198 -25.10 3.61 -4.67
N ALA A 199 -25.48 2.68 -5.54
CA ALA A 199 -24.76 2.37 -6.77
C ALA A 199 -25.75 2.35 -7.94
N ILE A 200 -25.37 2.92 -9.07
CA ILE A 200 -26.25 3.05 -10.26
C ILE A 200 -25.50 2.77 -11.55
N TRP A 201 -26.25 2.31 -12.54
CA TRP A 201 -25.88 2.45 -13.95
C TRP A 201 -26.52 3.73 -14.48
N LEU A 202 -25.70 4.65 -15.00
CA LEU A 202 -26.13 5.92 -15.55
C LEU A 202 -25.74 6.00 -17.02
N ASP A 203 -26.66 6.48 -17.86
CA ASP A 203 -26.35 6.75 -19.25
C ASP A 203 -25.12 7.67 -19.37
N LEU A 204 -24.19 7.33 -20.26
CA LEU A 204 -22.91 8.00 -20.37
C LEU A 204 -23.07 9.47 -20.81
N ASP A 205 -24.00 9.76 -21.71
CA ASP A 205 -24.27 11.14 -22.16
C ASP A 205 -24.92 11.97 -21.07
N GLU A 206 -25.79 11.36 -20.25
CA GLU A 206 -26.38 11.99 -19.07
C GLU A 206 -25.29 12.31 -18.02
N MET A 207 -24.35 11.41 -17.81
CA MET A 207 -23.25 11.63 -16.85
C MET A 207 -22.51 12.94 -17.15
N PHE A 208 -22.21 13.24 -18.41
CA PHE A 208 -21.48 14.44 -18.77
C PHE A 208 -22.26 15.75 -18.56
N LYS A 209 -23.58 15.68 -18.43
CA LYS A 209 -24.47 16.85 -18.23
C LYS A 209 -24.79 17.13 -16.77
N ARG A 210 -24.49 16.19 -15.86
CA ARG A 210 -24.88 16.29 -14.45
C ARG A 210 -23.92 17.17 -13.65
N ASP A 211 -24.50 17.96 -12.75
CA ASP A 211 -23.75 18.85 -11.84
C ASP A 211 -23.29 18.12 -10.55
N ASP A 212 -23.90 16.97 -10.25
CA ASP A 212 -23.52 16.12 -9.12
C ASP A 212 -22.44 15.07 -9.47
N ILE A 213 -21.68 15.33 -10.52
CA ILE A 213 -20.48 14.58 -10.92
C ILE A 213 -19.36 15.57 -11.19
N HIS A 214 -18.25 15.43 -10.49
CA HIS A 214 -17.10 16.33 -10.64
C HIS A 214 -16.47 16.28 -12.04
N ASP A 215 -15.97 17.42 -12.52
CA ASP A 215 -15.20 17.50 -13.77
C ASP A 215 -13.99 16.58 -13.80
N TYR A 216 -13.39 16.33 -12.63
CA TYR A 216 -12.32 15.35 -12.48
C TYR A 216 -12.77 13.94 -12.94
N THR A 217 -13.93 13.48 -12.46
CA THR A 217 -14.51 12.18 -12.89
C THR A 217 -14.83 12.17 -14.37
N LYS A 218 -15.44 13.26 -14.89
CA LYS A 218 -15.74 13.40 -16.32
C LYS A 218 -14.49 13.36 -17.18
N THR A 219 -13.38 13.97 -16.74
CA THR A 219 -12.09 13.96 -17.43
C THR A 219 -11.49 12.55 -17.48
N ILE A 220 -11.56 11.80 -16.38
CA ILE A 220 -11.11 10.40 -16.34
C ILE A 220 -11.90 9.54 -17.34
N VAL A 221 -13.23 9.69 -17.37
CA VAL A 221 -14.09 8.94 -18.29
C VAL A 221 -13.77 9.27 -19.75
N LYS A 222 -13.54 10.55 -20.07
CA LYS A 222 -13.07 10.94 -21.43
C LYS A 222 -11.75 10.28 -21.78
N SER A 223 -10.83 10.19 -20.85
CA SER A 223 -9.55 9.47 -21.04
C SER A 223 -9.77 7.98 -21.31
N ALA A 224 -10.71 7.36 -20.60
CA ALA A 224 -11.07 5.96 -20.83
C ALA A 224 -11.62 5.72 -22.24
N LEU A 225 -12.42 6.67 -22.76
CA LEU A 225 -13.02 6.60 -24.10
C LEU A 225 -12.01 6.82 -25.23
N SER A 226 -10.82 7.35 -24.96
CA SER A 226 -9.75 7.54 -25.96
C SER A 226 -9.22 6.24 -26.57
N GLY A 227 -9.44 5.10 -25.89
CA GLY A 227 -8.95 3.80 -26.31
C GLY A 227 -7.46 3.53 -25.99
N GLN A 228 -6.77 4.48 -25.36
CA GLN A 228 -5.36 4.36 -25.00
C GLN A 228 -5.19 3.97 -23.53
N GLY A 229 -4.02 3.43 -23.20
CA GLY A 229 -3.69 3.07 -21.83
C GLY A 229 -2.55 2.06 -21.73
N LEU A 230 -2.33 1.60 -20.48
CA LEU A 230 -1.32 0.60 -20.17
C LEU A 230 -2.02 -0.75 -19.93
N TYR A 231 -1.61 -1.76 -20.67
CA TYR A 231 -2.16 -3.11 -20.63
C TYR A 231 -1.28 -4.03 -19.79
N LYS A 232 -1.91 -4.90 -19.01
CA LYS A 232 -1.20 -5.92 -18.23
C LYS A 232 -0.45 -6.86 -19.17
N SER A 233 0.84 -7.05 -18.88
CA SER A 233 1.65 -8.01 -19.63
C SER A 233 1.27 -9.44 -19.27
N GLU A 234 1.00 -10.25 -20.30
CA GLU A 234 0.81 -11.71 -20.17
C GLU A 234 2.13 -12.47 -20.23
N THR A 235 3.22 -11.79 -20.59
CA THR A 235 4.54 -12.42 -20.74
C THR A 235 5.26 -12.44 -19.40
N PRO A 236 5.83 -13.56 -18.95
CA PRO A 236 6.55 -13.66 -17.68
C PRO A 236 7.95 -13.05 -17.76
N ILE A 237 8.03 -11.73 -18.02
CA ILE A 237 9.29 -11.00 -18.25
C ILE A 237 10.25 -11.09 -17.06
N LEU A 238 9.71 -11.14 -15.84
CA LEU A 238 10.46 -11.23 -14.59
C LEU A 238 10.35 -12.61 -13.94
N SER A 239 10.25 -13.67 -14.73
CA SER A 239 10.09 -15.04 -14.22
C SER A 239 11.22 -15.53 -13.31
N HIS A 240 12.39 -14.87 -13.34
CA HIS A 240 13.52 -15.14 -12.44
C HIS A 240 13.32 -14.59 -11.03
N LEU A 241 12.37 -13.68 -10.81
CA LEU A 241 12.05 -13.14 -9.50
C LEU A 241 11.09 -14.07 -8.76
N LYS A 242 11.25 -14.13 -7.44
CA LYS A 242 10.32 -14.84 -6.53
C LYS A 242 9.17 -13.95 -6.07
N ASN A 243 9.18 -12.67 -6.46
CA ASN A 243 8.16 -11.69 -6.10
C ASN A 243 6.89 -11.92 -6.91
N GLU A 244 5.75 -11.60 -6.32
CA GLU A 244 4.53 -11.38 -7.07
C GLU A 244 4.58 -10.00 -7.72
N PHE A 245 4.12 -9.89 -8.97
CA PHE A 245 4.17 -8.62 -9.70
C PHE A 245 3.10 -8.55 -10.79
N GLU A 246 2.75 -7.32 -11.13
CA GLU A 246 2.01 -6.96 -12.34
C GLU A 246 2.83 -5.92 -13.11
N LEU A 247 2.89 -6.06 -14.41
CA LEU A 247 3.56 -5.10 -15.30
C LEU A 247 2.57 -4.59 -16.35
N PHE A 248 2.60 -3.28 -16.59
CA PHE A 248 1.68 -2.61 -17.50
C PHE A 248 2.46 -1.81 -18.54
N PHE A 249 2.12 -2.01 -19.81
CA PHE A 249 2.80 -1.38 -20.94
C PHE A 249 1.79 -0.85 -21.94
N VAL A 250 2.22 0.15 -22.71
CA VAL A 250 1.52 0.57 -23.93
C VAL A 250 1.54 -0.59 -24.95
N LYS A 251 0.49 -0.67 -25.77
CA LYS A 251 0.45 -1.58 -26.93
C LYS A 251 0.84 -0.86 -28.18
#